data_e645d5d37e3dac5eed9e219f3916c92f
#
_entry.id   e645d5d37e3dac5eed9e219f3916c92f
#
_cell.length_a   1.000
_cell.length_b   1.000
_cell.length_c   1.000
_cell.angle_alpha   90.00
_cell.angle_beta   90.00
_cell.angle_gamma   90.00
#
_symmetry.space_group_name_H-M   'P 1'
#
loop_
_entity.id
_entity.type
_entity.pdbx_description
1 polymer ?
#
loop_
_entity_poly.entity_id
_entity_poly.type
_entity_poly.pdbx_seq_one_letter_code
_entity_poly.pdbx_strand_id
1 'polypeptide(L)'
;MCIRDRAQTLLRAMTLALGIERDFFDSRFNDPVSVLRLIHYPPRHTASSAEQQGAGAHTDYGCITLLYQDAAGGLQVRNVKGQWIDAPPIDGSFVVNLGDMMARWSNDRYLSTPHRVISPLGVDRYSMPFFAEPHPDTRIECLPGCQDAEHPAKYPVTTCAEFLLSRFADTYAYRRELEQA
;
A
#
# COMPACT_ATOMS: atom_id res chain seq x y z
N MET A 1 -6.63 -1.12 -21.53
CA MET A 1 -5.62 -1.30 -20.45
C MET A 1 -6.35 -1.28 -19.12
N CYS A 2 -6.26 -2.35 -18.31
CA CYS A 2 -6.91 -2.44 -17.02
C CYS A 2 -6.00 -1.90 -15.89
N ILE A 3 -6.53 -1.79 -14.67
CA ILE A 3 -5.75 -1.29 -13.53
C ILE A 3 -4.57 -2.21 -13.18
N ARG A 4 -4.71 -3.53 -13.38
CA ARG A 4 -3.62 -4.50 -13.22
C ARG A 4 -2.45 -4.22 -14.18
N ASP A 5 -2.74 -3.91 -15.45
CA ASP A 5 -1.69 -3.58 -16.44
C ASP A 5 -0.92 -2.32 -16.03
N ARG A 6 -1.62 -1.36 -15.42
CA ARG A 6 -1.00 -0.14 -14.86
C ARG A 6 -0.05 -0.48 -13.73
N ALA A 7 -0.48 -1.31 -12.78
CA ALA A 7 0.37 -1.76 -11.67
C ALA A 7 1.62 -2.47 -12.20
N GLN A 8 1.50 -3.39 -13.16
CA GLN A 8 2.64 -4.08 -13.77
C GLN A 8 3.59 -3.11 -14.48
N THR A 9 3.05 -2.10 -15.18
CA THR A 9 3.88 -1.08 -15.83
C THR A 9 4.70 -0.28 -14.81
N LEU A 10 4.10 0.08 -13.67
CA LEU A 10 4.80 0.76 -12.59
C LEU A 10 5.85 -0.13 -11.93
N LEU A 11 5.54 -1.40 -11.67
CA LEU A 11 6.50 -2.36 -11.13
C LEU A 11 7.73 -2.52 -12.06
N ARG A 12 7.53 -2.60 -13.38
CA ARG A 12 8.63 -2.61 -14.35
C ARG A 12 9.44 -1.31 -14.37
N ALA A 13 8.82 -0.15 -14.15
CA ALA A 13 9.54 1.11 -14.00
C ALA A 13 10.38 1.13 -12.69
N MET A 14 9.83 0.55 -11.62
CA MET A 14 10.54 0.43 -10.34
C MET A 14 11.76 -0.51 -10.44
N THR A 15 11.68 -1.62 -11.20
CA THR A 15 12.84 -2.49 -11.42
C THR A 15 13.97 -1.74 -12.13
N LEU A 16 13.64 -0.92 -13.13
CA LEU A 16 14.63 -0.07 -13.81
C LEU A 16 15.28 0.94 -12.85
N ALA A 17 14.50 1.56 -11.96
CA ALA A 17 15.02 2.49 -10.97
C ALA A 17 15.93 1.82 -9.93
N LEU A 18 15.71 0.53 -9.66
CA LEU A 18 16.54 -0.28 -8.76
C LEU A 18 17.76 -0.91 -9.45
N GLY A 19 17.84 -0.82 -10.79
CA GLY A 19 18.92 -1.43 -11.57
C GLY A 19 18.84 -2.98 -11.63
N ILE A 20 17.64 -3.55 -11.53
CA ILE A 20 17.39 -4.99 -11.63
C ILE A 20 16.66 -5.32 -12.94
N GLU A 21 16.55 -6.60 -13.27
CA GLU A 21 15.90 -7.06 -14.51
C GLU A 21 14.47 -6.51 -14.62
N ARG A 22 14.14 -5.98 -15.81
CA ARG A 22 12.87 -5.30 -16.07
C ARG A 22 11.63 -6.16 -15.78
N ASP A 23 11.70 -7.44 -16.02
CA ASP A 23 10.61 -8.43 -15.89
C ASP A 23 10.64 -9.18 -14.55
N PHE A 24 11.51 -8.75 -13.62
CA PHE A 24 11.67 -9.39 -12.31
C PHE A 24 10.34 -9.67 -11.59
N PHE A 25 9.39 -8.77 -11.68
CA PHE A 25 8.09 -8.92 -11.04
C PHE A 25 7.06 -9.69 -11.88
N ASP A 26 7.28 -9.89 -13.18
CA ASP A 26 6.25 -10.42 -14.08
C ASP A 26 5.76 -11.81 -13.66
N SER A 27 6.68 -12.75 -13.42
CA SER A 27 6.33 -14.11 -12.97
C SER A 27 5.74 -14.14 -11.56
N ARG A 28 6.13 -13.19 -10.70
CA ARG A 28 5.69 -13.10 -9.29
C ARG A 28 4.26 -12.59 -9.17
N PHE A 29 3.75 -11.92 -10.19
CA PHE A 29 2.39 -11.41 -10.28
C PHE A 29 1.50 -12.25 -11.21
N ASN A 30 1.91 -13.48 -11.54
CA ASN A 30 1.03 -14.47 -12.13
C ASN A 30 0.10 -15.02 -11.06
N ASP A 31 -1.22 -15.00 -11.33
CA ASP A 31 -2.27 -15.41 -10.38
C ASP A 31 -2.13 -14.72 -9.01
N PRO A 32 -2.12 -13.37 -8.98
CA PRO A 32 -1.86 -12.59 -7.79
C PRO A 32 -3.08 -12.53 -6.85
N VAL A 33 -2.84 -12.30 -5.55
CA VAL A 33 -3.91 -12.05 -4.56
C VAL A 33 -4.35 -10.58 -4.51
N SER A 34 -4.31 -9.89 -5.62
CA SER A 34 -4.68 -8.47 -5.72
C SER A 34 -6.15 -8.22 -5.40
N VAL A 35 -6.43 -7.12 -4.71
CA VAL A 35 -7.78 -6.77 -4.24
C VAL A 35 -8.16 -5.37 -4.70
N LEU A 36 -9.35 -5.23 -5.30
CA LEU A 36 -10.01 -3.94 -5.51
C LEU A 36 -11.07 -3.75 -4.43
N ARG A 37 -10.97 -2.69 -3.65
CA ARG A 37 -11.99 -2.31 -2.68
C ARG A 37 -12.81 -1.14 -3.20
N LEU A 38 -14.11 -1.15 -2.90
CA LEU A 38 -15.01 -0.01 -3.12
C LEU A 38 -15.35 0.54 -1.74
N ILE A 39 -15.02 1.79 -1.47
CA ILE A 39 -15.18 2.39 -0.15
C ILE A 39 -16.06 3.62 -0.27
N HIS A 40 -17.14 3.64 0.51
CA HIS A 40 -18.01 4.78 0.71
C HIS A 40 -17.80 5.34 2.11
N TYR A 41 -17.54 6.62 2.20
CA TYR A 41 -17.47 7.40 3.42
C TYR A 41 -18.72 8.30 3.44
N PRO A 42 -19.71 8.02 4.31
CA PRO A 42 -20.93 8.82 4.37
C PRO A 42 -20.64 10.24 4.85
N PRO A 43 -21.54 11.20 4.56
CA PRO A 43 -21.40 12.58 4.98
C PRO A 43 -21.29 12.70 6.50
N ARG A 44 -20.36 13.50 6.97
CA ARG A 44 -20.25 13.87 8.39
C ARG A 44 -20.99 15.18 8.62
N HIS A 45 -21.77 15.26 9.69
CA HIS A 45 -22.60 16.44 10.00
C HIS A 45 -21.96 17.36 11.05
N THR A 46 -20.93 16.91 11.74
CA THR A 46 -20.22 17.70 12.75
C THR A 46 -18.71 17.60 12.56
N ALA A 47 -18.00 18.69 12.82
CA ALA A 47 -16.56 18.68 13.00
C ALA A 47 -16.28 17.97 14.33
N SER A 48 -16.15 16.68 14.29
CA SER A 48 -15.86 15.90 15.48
C SER A 48 -14.34 15.76 15.70
N SER A 49 -13.99 15.36 16.92
CA SER A 49 -12.65 15.08 17.40
C SER A 49 -11.84 14.22 16.39
N ALA A 50 -10.52 14.17 16.57
CA ALA A 50 -9.58 13.34 15.78
C ALA A 50 -10.01 11.86 15.63
N GLU A 51 -10.95 11.38 16.44
CA GLU A 51 -11.48 10.02 16.47
C GLU A 51 -12.46 9.69 15.32
N GLN A 52 -13.02 10.69 14.62
CA GLN A 52 -13.93 10.47 13.48
C GLN A 52 -13.25 10.73 12.13
N GLN A 53 -12.05 10.23 11.95
CA GLN A 53 -11.40 10.19 10.66
C GLN A 53 -12.11 9.16 9.77
N GLY A 54 -12.21 9.42 8.46
CA GLY A 54 -12.75 8.44 7.50
C GLY A 54 -11.89 7.16 7.46
N ALA A 55 -10.56 7.32 7.52
CA ALA A 55 -9.60 6.26 7.79
C ALA A 55 -8.46 6.83 8.63
N GLY A 56 -8.15 6.16 9.74
CA GLY A 56 -7.02 6.52 10.61
C GLY A 56 -5.68 6.45 9.90
N ALA A 57 -4.65 7.02 10.50
CA ALA A 57 -3.30 6.97 9.97
C ALA A 57 -2.79 5.52 9.93
N HIS A 58 -2.38 5.04 8.75
CA HIS A 58 -1.88 3.70 8.50
C HIS A 58 -0.93 3.67 7.32
N THR A 59 -0.25 2.55 7.13
CA THR A 59 0.45 2.15 5.91
C THR A 59 -0.28 1.00 5.25
N ASP A 60 -0.15 0.85 3.93
CA ASP A 60 -0.63 -0.33 3.23
C ASP A 60 0.34 -1.49 3.46
N TYR A 61 -0.20 -2.71 3.58
CA TYR A 61 0.63 -3.88 3.87
C TYR A 61 1.39 -4.41 2.66
N GLY A 62 0.84 -4.23 1.48
CA GLY A 62 1.28 -4.90 0.27
C GLY A 62 2.42 -4.23 -0.50
N CYS A 63 2.45 -4.46 -1.82
CA CYS A 63 3.51 -3.94 -2.68
C CYS A 63 3.23 -2.52 -3.15
N ILE A 64 2.15 -2.35 -3.92
CA ILE A 64 1.79 -1.07 -4.54
C ILE A 64 0.28 -0.90 -4.54
N THR A 65 -0.19 0.27 -4.18
CA THR A 65 -1.60 0.65 -4.22
C THR A 65 -1.83 1.71 -5.29
N LEU A 66 -2.82 1.48 -6.14
CA LEU A 66 -3.35 2.46 -7.08
C LEU A 66 -4.71 2.91 -6.57
N LEU A 67 -4.79 4.13 -6.07
CA LEU A 67 -6.01 4.67 -5.48
C LEU A 67 -6.69 5.64 -6.46
N TYR A 68 -7.91 5.29 -6.89
CA TYR A 68 -8.84 6.28 -7.42
C TYR A 68 -9.59 6.94 -6.27
N GLN A 69 -9.75 8.26 -6.32
CA GLN A 69 -10.62 9.02 -5.42
C GLN A 69 -11.51 9.97 -6.22
N ASP A 70 -12.69 10.23 -5.71
CA ASP A 70 -13.61 11.21 -6.27
C ASP A 70 -13.16 12.66 -5.98
N ALA A 71 -13.94 13.63 -6.45
CA ALA A 71 -13.65 15.07 -6.27
C ALA A 71 -13.75 15.57 -4.83
N ALA A 72 -14.29 14.77 -3.89
CA ALA A 72 -14.45 15.18 -2.49
C ALA A 72 -13.10 15.35 -1.77
N GLY A 73 -12.04 14.65 -2.20
CA GLY A 73 -10.70 14.78 -1.62
C GLY A 73 -10.56 14.16 -0.23
N GLY A 74 -9.80 14.81 0.65
CA GLY A 74 -9.62 14.40 2.04
C GLY A 74 -8.53 13.38 2.31
N LEU A 75 -7.83 12.88 1.28
CA LEU A 75 -6.63 12.07 1.45
C LEU A 75 -5.46 12.94 1.89
N GLN A 76 -4.75 12.51 2.92
CA GLN A 76 -3.50 13.13 3.38
C GLN A 76 -2.39 12.09 3.45
N VAL A 77 -1.18 12.49 3.06
CA VAL A 77 0.03 11.68 3.14
C VAL A 77 1.03 12.33 4.09
N ARG A 78 1.82 11.52 4.79
CA ARG A 78 2.81 12.02 5.73
C ARG A 78 4.17 12.10 5.04
N ASN A 79 4.74 13.31 4.95
CA ASN A 79 6.05 13.51 4.35
C ASN A 79 7.19 13.07 5.30
N VAL A 80 8.43 13.10 4.79
CA VAL A 80 9.64 12.72 5.55
C VAL A 80 9.91 13.64 6.77
N LYS A 81 9.32 14.83 6.81
CA LYS A 81 9.39 15.75 7.97
C LYS A 81 8.29 15.48 9.01
N GLY A 82 7.48 14.44 8.80
CA GLY A 82 6.37 14.08 9.68
C GLY A 82 5.11 14.94 9.51
N GLN A 83 5.04 15.80 8.50
CA GLN A 83 3.90 16.69 8.25
C GLN A 83 2.87 15.99 7.37
N TRP A 84 1.58 16.20 7.67
CA TRP A 84 0.48 15.76 6.82
C TRP A 84 0.29 16.74 5.67
N ILE A 85 0.27 16.23 4.44
CA ILE A 85 0.09 16.99 3.20
C ILE A 85 -1.13 16.45 2.48
N ASP A 86 -2.01 17.34 2.03
CA ASP A 86 -3.17 16.96 1.22
C ASP A 86 -2.72 16.38 -0.13
N ALA A 87 -3.36 15.30 -0.54
CA ALA A 87 -3.26 14.71 -1.86
C ALA A 87 -4.58 14.96 -2.61
N PRO A 88 -4.74 16.16 -3.20
CA PRO A 88 -5.99 16.51 -3.87
C PRO A 88 -6.26 15.60 -5.06
N PRO A 89 -7.53 15.33 -5.37
CA PRO A 89 -7.88 14.56 -6.56
C PRO A 89 -7.47 15.31 -7.82
N ILE A 90 -6.91 14.58 -8.77
CA ILE A 90 -6.59 15.04 -10.11
C ILE A 90 -7.39 14.20 -11.09
N ASP A 91 -8.23 14.81 -11.91
CA ASP A 91 -9.10 14.08 -12.83
C ASP A 91 -8.31 13.15 -13.75
N GLY A 92 -8.83 11.95 -13.97
CA GLY A 92 -8.20 10.93 -14.81
C GLY A 92 -6.91 10.31 -14.25
N SER A 93 -6.57 10.56 -12.98
CA SER A 93 -5.36 10.07 -12.35
C SER A 93 -5.61 9.05 -11.22
N PHE A 94 -4.54 8.39 -10.80
CA PHE A 94 -4.48 7.60 -9.56
C PHE A 94 -3.43 8.20 -8.63
N VAL A 95 -3.71 8.19 -7.33
CA VAL A 95 -2.65 8.31 -6.34
C VAL A 95 -1.98 6.94 -6.21
N VAL A 96 -0.66 6.92 -6.27
CA VAL A 96 0.12 5.68 -6.15
C VAL A 96 0.97 5.76 -4.90
N ASN A 97 0.84 4.76 -4.03
CA ASN A 97 1.69 4.60 -2.87
C ASN A 97 2.26 3.19 -2.78
N LEU A 98 3.37 3.07 -2.09
CA LEU A 98 4.06 1.80 -1.82
C LEU A 98 3.70 1.34 -0.42
N GLY A 99 3.60 0.03 -0.26
CA GLY A 99 3.26 -0.60 1.01
C GLY A 99 4.47 -1.24 1.70
N ASP A 100 4.21 -1.80 2.89
CA ASP A 100 5.22 -2.37 3.78
C ASP A 100 5.97 -3.55 3.17
N MET A 101 5.29 -4.36 2.35
CA MET A 101 5.92 -5.47 1.63
C MET A 101 6.97 -4.97 0.64
N MET A 102 6.69 -3.89 -0.10
CA MET A 102 7.66 -3.31 -1.02
C MET A 102 8.83 -2.66 -0.27
N ALA A 103 8.58 -2.00 0.84
CA ALA A 103 9.64 -1.45 1.69
C ALA A 103 10.57 -2.58 2.18
N ARG A 104 10.00 -3.67 2.71
CA ARG A 104 10.73 -4.87 3.12
C ARG A 104 11.52 -5.49 1.97
N TRP A 105 10.90 -5.67 0.81
CA TRP A 105 11.50 -6.30 -0.37
C TRP A 105 12.69 -5.50 -0.89
N SER A 106 12.57 -4.18 -0.90
CA SER A 106 13.62 -3.26 -1.35
C SER A 106 14.65 -2.88 -0.25
N ASN A 107 14.62 -3.54 0.90
CA ASN A 107 15.51 -3.24 2.04
C ASN A 107 15.43 -1.76 2.46
N ASP A 108 14.23 -1.19 2.45
CA ASP A 108 13.87 0.21 2.73
C ASP A 108 14.40 1.24 1.72
N ARG A 109 14.82 0.82 0.52
CA ARG A 109 15.09 1.78 -0.57
C ARG A 109 13.81 2.48 -1.03
N TYR A 110 12.70 1.76 -1.02
CA TYR A 110 11.36 2.31 -1.13
C TYR A 110 10.71 2.33 0.25
N LEU A 111 10.02 3.40 0.56
CA LEU A 111 9.37 3.57 1.86
C LEU A 111 7.86 3.38 1.73
N SER A 112 7.29 2.73 2.72
CA SER A 112 5.84 2.72 2.91
C SER A 112 5.40 4.04 3.53
N THR A 113 4.51 4.76 2.85
CA THR A 113 4.14 6.12 3.25
C THR A 113 2.87 6.10 4.11
N PRO A 114 2.93 6.56 5.37
CA PRO A 114 1.74 6.72 6.19
C PRO A 114 0.75 7.69 5.54
N HIS A 115 -0.52 7.30 5.50
CA HIS A 115 -1.59 8.12 4.94
C HIS A 115 -2.86 7.98 5.78
N ARG A 116 -3.79 8.91 5.61
CA ARG A 116 -5.07 8.95 6.32
C ARG A 116 -6.14 9.62 5.47
N VAL A 117 -7.41 9.44 5.85
CA VAL A 117 -8.53 10.13 5.22
C VAL A 117 -9.26 10.97 6.26
N ILE A 118 -9.39 12.26 5.97
CA ILE A 118 -10.25 13.19 6.69
C ILE A 118 -11.42 13.50 5.77
N SER A 119 -12.54 12.78 5.94
CA SER A 119 -13.71 13.00 5.10
C SER A 119 -14.23 14.42 5.24
N PRO A 120 -14.50 15.13 4.14
CA PRO A 120 -15.10 16.44 4.18
C PRO A 120 -16.47 16.43 4.88
N LEU A 121 -16.91 17.61 5.39
CA LEU A 121 -18.20 17.75 6.01
C LEU A 121 -19.31 17.85 4.97
N GLY A 122 -20.43 17.20 5.23
CA GLY A 122 -21.68 17.35 4.47
C GLY A 122 -21.67 16.73 3.08
N VAL A 123 -20.64 15.96 2.70
CA VAL A 123 -20.55 15.30 1.38
C VAL A 123 -20.19 13.83 1.51
N ASP A 124 -20.72 13.03 0.59
CA ASP A 124 -20.27 11.66 0.38
C ASP A 124 -18.88 11.68 -0.25
N ARG A 125 -18.05 10.70 0.13
CA ARG A 125 -16.75 10.48 -0.50
C ARG A 125 -16.65 9.02 -0.92
N TYR A 126 -16.18 8.79 -2.14
CA TYR A 126 -15.92 7.47 -2.68
C TYR A 126 -14.45 7.30 -3.05
N SER A 127 -13.90 6.14 -2.75
CA SER A 127 -12.56 5.79 -3.20
C SER A 127 -12.46 4.31 -3.55
N MET A 128 -11.54 3.99 -4.47
CA MET A 128 -11.34 2.65 -5.00
C MET A 128 -9.85 2.32 -5.00
N PRO A 129 -9.28 1.87 -3.87
CA PRO A 129 -7.92 1.37 -3.84
C PRO A 129 -7.84 -0.01 -4.49
N PHE A 130 -6.89 -0.16 -5.39
CA PHE A 130 -6.44 -1.43 -5.95
C PHE A 130 -5.09 -1.78 -5.31
N PHE A 131 -5.11 -2.80 -4.47
CA PHE A 131 -3.91 -3.35 -3.84
C PHE A 131 -3.33 -4.41 -4.77
N ALA A 132 -2.19 -4.11 -5.38
CA ALA A 132 -1.49 -5.04 -6.25
C ALA A 132 -0.48 -5.85 -5.43
N GLU A 133 -0.85 -7.11 -5.19
CA GLU A 133 -0.08 -8.07 -4.41
C GLU A 133 0.45 -9.17 -5.33
N PRO A 134 1.61 -9.79 -5.04
CA PRO A 134 2.10 -10.92 -5.83
C PRO A 134 1.31 -12.21 -5.55
N HIS A 135 1.69 -13.30 -6.20
CA HIS A 135 1.21 -14.64 -5.88
C HIS A 135 1.50 -14.99 -4.41
N PRO A 136 0.60 -15.71 -3.70
CA PRO A 136 0.76 -16.03 -2.27
C PRO A 136 2.11 -16.64 -1.89
N ASP A 137 2.61 -17.55 -2.71
CA ASP A 137 3.87 -18.28 -2.47
C ASP A 137 5.12 -17.49 -2.90
N THR A 138 4.94 -16.27 -3.41
CA THR A 138 6.09 -15.44 -3.80
C THR A 138 6.98 -15.19 -2.59
N ARG A 139 8.26 -15.56 -2.71
CA ARG A 139 9.28 -15.28 -1.70
C ARG A 139 9.58 -13.78 -1.68
N ILE A 140 9.46 -13.21 -0.48
CA ILE A 140 9.79 -11.83 -0.17
C ILE A 140 11.16 -11.85 0.54
N GLU A 141 12.20 -11.71 -0.26
CA GLU A 141 13.60 -11.65 0.16
C GLU A 141 14.22 -10.38 -0.42
N CYS A 142 15.27 -9.87 0.20
CA CYS A 142 15.89 -8.62 -0.25
C CYS A 142 16.16 -8.66 -1.78
N LEU A 143 15.67 -7.66 -2.49
CA LEU A 143 15.82 -7.56 -3.94
C LEU A 143 17.30 -7.51 -4.34
N PRO A 144 17.67 -8.09 -5.49
CA PRO A 144 19.02 -7.95 -6.02
C PRO A 144 19.45 -6.48 -6.07
N GLY A 145 20.68 -6.18 -5.65
CA GLY A 145 21.20 -4.82 -5.62
C GLY A 145 20.66 -3.92 -4.48
N CYS A 146 19.74 -4.42 -3.63
CA CYS A 146 19.26 -3.69 -2.45
C CYS A 146 20.02 -4.04 -1.17
N GLN A 147 21.05 -4.87 -1.27
CA GLN A 147 21.96 -5.21 -0.16
C GLN A 147 23.41 -5.23 -0.64
N ASP A 148 24.32 -4.94 0.27
CA ASP A 148 25.77 -5.03 0.10
C ASP A 148 26.45 -5.28 1.45
N ALA A 149 27.77 -5.24 1.52
CA ALA A 149 28.51 -5.48 2.75
C ALA A 149 28.27 -4.41 3.84
N GLU A 150 27.97 -3.17 3.43
CA GLU A 150 27.67 -2.05 4.35
C GLU A 150 26.19 -1.98 4.72
N HIS A 151 25.32 -2.51 3.85
CA HIS A 151 23.87 -2.53 4.01
C HIS A 151 23.31 -3.95 3.83
N PRO A 152 23.51 -4.84 4.80
CA PRO A 152 23.02 -6.22 4.72
C PRO A 152 21.47 -6.26 4.72
N ALA A 153 20.90 -7.38 4.29
CA ALA A 153 19.46 -7.60 4.34
C ALA A 153 18.94 -7.44 5.77
N LYS A 154 17.99 -6.54 5.97
CA LYS A 154 17.42 -6.22 7.29
C LYS A 154 16.37 -7.23 7.75
N TYR A 155 15.72 -7.89 6.81
CA TYR A 155 14.52 -8.68 7.06
C TYR A 155 14.75 -10.15 6.72
N PRO A 156 14.24 -11.08 7.54
CA PRO A 156 14.24 -12.50 7.19
C PRO A 156 13.35 -12.76 5.97
N VAL A 157 13.65 -13.83 5.24
CA VAL A 157 12.83 -14.26 4.11
C VAL A 157 11.46 -14.73 4.61
N THR A 158 10.41 -14.40 3.87
CA THR A 158 9.03 -14.84 4.11
C THR A 158 8.32 -15.06 2.78
N THR A 159 7.08 -15.52 2.78
CA THR A 159 6.21 -15.51 1.59
C THR A 159 5.25 -14.32 1.64
N CYS A 160 4.64 -13.98 0.49
CA CYS A 160 3.59 -12.97 0.42
C CYS A 160 2.44 -13.31 1.39
N ALA A 161 1.96 -14.55 1.38
CA ALA A 161 0.87 -14.98 2.25
C ALA A 161 1.22 -14.85 3.73
N GLU A 162 2.36 -15.38 4.17
CA GLU A 162 2.82 -15.28 5.56
C GLU A 162 2.93 -13.83 6.01
N PHE A 163 3.52 -12.97 5.18
CA PHE A 163 3.67 -11.54 5.49
C PHE A 163 2.31 -10.86 5.66
N LEU A 164 1.38 -11.04 4.69
CA LEU A 164 0.04 -10.44 4.78
C LEU A 164 -0.74 -10.96 5.98
N LEU A 165 -0.68 -12.27 6.27
CA LEU A 165 -1.33 -12.86 7.43
C LEU A 165 -0.79 -12.28 8.73
N SER A 166 0.53 -12.10 8.85
CA SER A 166 1.12 -11.47 10.04
C SER A 166 0.63 -10.03 10.23
N ARG A 167 0.54 -9.23 9.14
CA ARG A 167 0.02 -7.86 9.21
C ARG A 167 -1.47 -7.81 9.59
N PHE A 168 -2.25 -8.77 9.08
CA PHE A 168 -3.67 -8.88 9.47
C PHE A 168 -3.82 -9.29 10.94
N ALA A 169 -2.99 -10.21 11.46
CA ALA A 169 -3.00 -10.59 12.86
C ALA A 169 -2.65 -9.41 13.78
N ASP A 170 -1.69 -8.56 13.37
CA ASP A 170 -1.32 -7.36 14.12
C ASP A 170 -2.46 -6.34 14.21
N THR A 171 -3.30 -6.23 13.16
CA THR A 171 -4.32 -5.19 13.06
C THR A 171 -5.68 -5.64 13.58
N TYR A 172 -6.04 -6.91 13.37
CA TYR A 172 -7.35 -7.45 13.76
C TYR A 172 -7.23 -8.29 15.04
N ALA A 173 -7.59 -7.71 16.17
CA ALA A 173 -7.46 -8.35 17.50
C ALA A 173 -8.08 -9.76 17.57
N TYR A 174 -9.22 -10.00 16.91
CA TYR A 174 -9.88 -11.31 16.88
C TYR A 174 -9.04 -12.42 16.22
N ARG A 175 -8.09 -12.07 15.33
CA ARG A 175 -7.20 -13.07 14.71
C ARG A 175 -6.11 -13.54 15.65
N ARG A 176 -5.66 -12.68 16.57
CA ARG A 176 -4.71 -13.06 17.61
C ARG A 176 -5.27 -14.14 18.56
N GLU A 177 -6.58 -14.10 18.80
CA GLU A 177 -7.26 -15.09 19.65
C GLU A 177 -7.34 -16.46 18.96
N LEU A 178 -7.50 -16.49 17.61
CA LEU A 178 -7.55 -17.74 16.84
C LEU A 178 -6.19 -18.44 16.72
N GLU A 179 -5.08 -17.71 16.78
CA GLU A 179 -3.72 -18.27 16.72
C GLU A 179 -3.26 -18.81 18.08
N GLN A 180 -3.96 -18.48 19.18
CA GLN A 180 -3.68 -18.92 20.54
C GLN A 180 -4.56 -20.08 20.99
N ALA A 181 -5.53 -20.50 20.18
CA ALA A 181 -6.47 -21.60 20.43
C ALA A 181 -6.08 -22.87 19.67
#